data_db87082ad9aad55fd90ef42cb4694114
#
_entry.id   db87082ad9aad55fd90ef42cb4694114
#
_cell.length_a   1.000
_cell.length_b   1.000
_cell.length_c   1.000
_cell.angle_alpha   90.00
_cell.angle_beta   90.00
_cell.angle_gamma   90.00
#
_symmetry.space_group_name_H-M   'P 1'
#
loop_
_entity.id
_entity.type
_entity.pdbx_description
1 polymer ?
#
loop_
_entity_poly.entity_id
_entity_poly.type
_entity_poly.pdbx_seq_one_letter_code
_entity_poly.pdbx_strand_id
1 'polypeptide(L)'
;MSITSEKQLPQAVEAWLDPDMDSVKGTETPKNPNKGYIALLGWSVNAIKAAQKFDRRYIVVAPEWATYFCTANKIPFIPWDFIRLNDRSLEIAERLKAEGVDVAIPLFEETVEWSGAINSVLLNNPRMYGQSILFRDKALMKRRAQLGGIRVGIFEEAHEKEDIVRFMKRVNQTLLKLDGDPDDPIHGKAFDKAGCLGHRMIRTVEEIDNIPAEEYPLLMESHLSGWEFAVEAWIHDSKIKFLNISEYVTLGY
;
A
#
# COMPACT_ATOMS: atom_id res chain seq x y z
N MET A 1 33.82 16.56 22.34
CA MET A 1 32.40 16.95 22.48
C MET A 1 31.56 15.83 21.92
N SER A 2 30.93 15.08 22.80
CA SER A 2 30.10 13.91 22.47
C SER A 2 28.72 14.42 22.02
N ILE A 3 28.35 14.15 20.77
CA ILE A 3 26.98 14.42 20.27
C ILE A 3 26.22 13.11 20.41
N THR A 4 25.73 12.86 21.61
CA THR A 4 24.68 11.88 21.87
C THR A 4 23.38 12.63 22.04
N SER A 5 22.66 12.86 20.95
CA SER A 5 21.22 13.04 20.98
C SER A 5 20.62 11.89 20.18
N GLU A 6 20.26 10.83 20.88
CA GLU A 6 19.28 9.86 20.39
C GLU A 6 17.98 10.63 20.15
N LYS A 7 17.78 11.12 18.93
CA LYS A 7 16.46 11.51 18.48
C LYS A 7 15.68 10.21 18.39
N GLN A 8 14.77 9.99 19.34
CA GLN A 8 13.77 8.93 19.22
C GLN A 8 13.09 9.07 17.84
N LEU A 9 13.26 8.05 17.03
CA LEU A 9 12.56 7.97 15.75
C LEU A 9 11.06 7.92 16.03
N PRO A 10 10.22 8.59 15.21
CA PRO A 10 8.76 8.46 15.34
C PRO A 10 8.35 6.98 15.28
N GLN A 11 7.36 6.56 16.07
CA GLN A 11 6.86 5.18 16.11
C GLN A 11 6.52 4.59 14.72
N ALA A 12 6.08 5.44 13.77
CA ALA A 12 5.86 5.04 12.38
C ALA A 12 7.16 4.61 11.65
N VAL A 13 8.32 5.01 12.13
CA VAL A 13 9.62 4.67 11.50
C VAL A 13 10.14 3.32 12.00
N GLU A 14 9.79 2.91 13.21
CA GLU A 14 10.20 1.60 13.75
C GLU A 14 9.67 0.43 12.90
N ALA A 15 8.48 0.58 12.31
CA ALA A 15 7.91 -0.42 11.39
C ALA A 15 8.70 -0.58 10.08
N TRP A 16 9.54 0.40 9.75
CA TRP A 16 10.36 0.42 8.52
C TRP A 16 11.81 0.03 8.78
N LEU A 17 12.20 -0.14 10.05
CA LEU A 17 13.54 -0.58 10.43
C LEU A 17 13.69 -2.08 10.16
N ASP A 18 14.38 -2.40 9.07
CA ASP A 18 14.79 -3.76 8.81
C ASP A 18 15.98 -4.11 9.75
N PRO A 19 15.90 -5.16 10.57
CA PRO A 19 16.96 -5.54 11.50
C PRO A 19 18.30 -5.82 10.80
N ASP A 20 18.28 -6.07 9.50
CA ASP A 20 19.47 -6.35 8.71
C ASP A 20 20.05 -5.12 7.98
N MET A 21 19.70 -3.90 8.38
CA MET A 21 20.11 -2.66 7.68
C MET A 21 21.61 -2.57 7.43
N ASP A 22 22.43 -2.98 8.40
CA ASP A 22 23.88 -2.94 8.29
C ASP A 22 24.49 -4.03 7.37
N SER A 23 23.69 -4.97 6.94
CA SER A 23 24.13 -6.08 6.08
C SER A 23 24.23 -5.74 4.60
N VAL A 24 23.76 -4.54 4.19
CA VAL A 24 23.72 -4.11 2.80
C VAL A 24 24.72 -3.00 2.55
N LYS A 25 25.61 -3.24 1.58
CA LYS A 25 26.51 -2.21 1.06
C LYS A 25 26.16 -1.90 -0.39
N GLY A 26 26.32 -0.66 -0.79
CA GLY A 26 26.21 -0.25 -2.18
C GLY A 26 27.18 -1.06 -3.03
N THR A 27 26.73 -1.51 -4.17
CA THR A 27 27.61 -2.14 -5.16
C THR A 27 28.22 -1.07 -6.05
N GLU A 28 29.50 -1.25 -6.36
CA GLU A 28 30.11 -0.55 -7.48
C GLU A 28 29.33 -0.90 -8.76
N THR A 29 29.46 -0.06 -9.78
CA THR A 29 28.72 -0.08 -11.05
C THR A 29 28.25 -1.47 -11.49
N PRO A 30 26.98 -1.64 -11.89
CA PRO A 30 26.46 -2.92 -12.38
C PRO A 30 27.31 -3.48 -13.53
N LYS A 31 27.58 -4.76 -13.52
CA LYS A 31 28.39 -5.44 -14.56
C LYS A 31 27.71 -5.41 -15.93
N ASN A 32 26.38 -5.28 -15.97
CA ASN A 32 25.62 -5.25 -17.20
C ASN A 32 24.76 -3.98 -17.32
N PRO A 33 25.22 -2.95 -18.05
CA PRO A 33 24.48 -1.70 -18.24
C PRO A 33 23.16 -1.87 -19.00
N ASN A 34 22.95 -2.98 -19.70
CA ASN A 34 21.75 -3.23 -20.49
C ASN A 34 20.58 -3.81 -19.67
N LYS A 35 20.78 -4.10 -18.38
CA LYS A 35 19.72 -4.67 -17.54
C LYS A 35 18.68 -3.67 -17.01
N GLY A 36 18.81 -2.39 -17.36
CA GLY A 36 17.92 -1.33 -16.94
C GLY A 36 18.23 -0.79 -15.55
N TYR A 37 17.79 0.43 -15.29
CA TYR A 37 17.98 1.18 -14.07
C TYR A 37 16.64 1.34 -13.34
N ILE A 38 16.56 0.87 -12.10
CA ILE A 38 15.31 0.86 -11.33
C ILE A 38 15.37 1.83 -10.15
N ALA A 39 14.27 2.50 -9.85
CA ALA A 39 14.08 3.21 -8.59
C ALA A 39 13.29 2.31 -7.63
N LEU A 40 13.80 2.11 -6.43
CA LEU A 40 13.12 1.41 -5.33
C LEU A 40 12.45 2.46 -4.46
N LEU A 41 11.12 2.51 -4.46
CA LEU A 41 10.35 3.50 -3.71
C LEU A 41 10.04 2.96 -2.31
N GLY A 42 10.76 3.46 -1.33
CA GLY A 42 10.76 3.00 0.05
C GLY A 42 12.10 2.33 0.42
N TRP A 43 12.21 1.88 1.66
CA TRP A 43 13.40 1.22 2.18
C TRP A 43 13.13 -0.27 2.38
N SER A 44 13.94 -1.12 1.76
CA SER A 44 13.93 -2.56 2.03
C SER A 44 15.30 -3.17 1.71
N VAL A 45 15.93 -3.73 2.70
CA VAL A 45 17.20 -4.46 2.55
C VAL A 45 17.05 -5.62 1.56
N ASN A 46 15.93 -6.34 1.63
CA ASN A 46 15.69 -7.47 0.73
C ASN A 46 15.52 -7.04 -0.73
N ALA A 47 14.88 -5.89 -0.98
CA ALA A 47 14.75 -5.34 -2.33
C ALA A 47 16.13 -4.91 -2.89
N ILE A 48 16.97 -4.30 -2.06
CA ILE A 48 18.34 -3.93 -2.43
C ILE A 48 19.18 -5.19 -2.73
N LYS A 49 19.16 -6.17 -1.83
CA LYS A 49 19.85 -7.47 -2.05
C LYS A 49 19.37 -8.16 -3.35
N ALA A 50 18.06 -8.10 -3.63
CA ALA A 50 17.52 -8.65 -4.87
C ALA A 50 18.03 -7.91 -6.10
N ALA A 51 18.01 -6.56 -6.09
CA ALA A 51 18.56 -5.76 -7.18
C ALA A 51 20.03 -6.10 -7.44
N GLN A 52 20.84 -6.22 -6.39
CA GLN A 52 22.26 -6.60 -6.45
C GLN A 52 22.44 -8.03 -7.00
N LYS A 53 21.67 -9.00 -6.49
CA LYS A 53 21.71 -10.40 -6.92
C LYS A 53 21.42 -10.54 -8.42
N PHE A 54 20.50 -9.74 -8.94
CA PHE A 54 20.15 -9.75 -10.36
C PHE A 54 20.96 -8.77 -11.19
N ASP A 55 22.02 -8.17 -10.62
CA ASP A 55 22.92 -7.22 -11.29
C ASP A 55 22.14 -6.05 -11.93
N ARG A 56 21.17 -5.51 -11.21
CA ARG A 56 20.40 -4.34 -11.62
C ARG A 56 21.05 -3.08 -11.10
N ARG A 57 21.16 -2.06 -11.94
CA ARG A 57 21.43 -0.71 -11.46
C ARG A 57 20.19 -0.23 -10.70
N TYR A 58 20.37 0.34 -9.51
CA TYR A 58 19.25 0.80 -8.68
C TYR A 58 19.58 2.10 -7.96
N ILE A 59 18.54 2.84 -7.63
CA ILE A 59 18.56 3.97 -6.72
C ILE A 59 17.42 3.81 -5.71
N VAL A 60 17.70 4.07 -4.45
CA VAL A 60 16.69 4.04 -3.39
C VAL A 60 16.10 5.43 -3.24
N VAL A 61 14.77 5.52 -3.23
CA VAL A 61 14.03 6.75 -2.93
C VAL A 61 13.25 6.49 -1.66
N ALA A 62 13.66 7.10 -0.56
CA ALA A 62 13.09 6.80 0.77
C ALA A 62 13.16 8.04 1.67
N PRO A 63 12.44 8.06 2.80
CA PRO A 63 12.45 9.18 3.72
C PRO A 63 13.83 9.55 4.23
N GLU A 64 13.98 10.80 4.66
CA GLU A 64 15.24 11.43 5.08
C GLU A 64 16.01 10.61 6.14
N TRP A 65 15.30 9.88 7.01
CA TRP A 65 15.95 9.05 8.04
C TRP A 65 16.90 7.97 7.45
N ALA A 66 16.67 7.54 6.19
CA ALA A 66 17.52 6.56 5.52
C ALA A 66 18.88 7.15 5.05
N THR A 67 19.02 8.48 5.05
CA THR A 67 20.21 9.17 4.52
C THR A 67 21.51 8.69 5.16
N TYR A 68 21.51 8.56 6.48
CA TYR A 68 22.71 8.12 7.20
C TYR A 68 23.18 6.74 6.72
N PHE A 69 22.26 5.78 6.65
CA PHE A 69 22.58 4.40 6.23
C PHE A 69 22.99 4.33 4.76
N CYS A 70 22.28 5.03 3.90
CA CYS A 70 22.62 5.06 2.47
C CYS A 70 24.01 5.66 2.24
N THR A 71 24.31 6.76 2.91
CA THR A 71 25.61 7.41 2.80
C THR A 71 26.73 6.52 3.34
N ALA A 72 26.56 5.98 4.54
CA ALA A 72 27.57 5.12 5.19
C ALA A 72 27.87 3.86 4.37
N ASN A 73 26.87 3.31 3.71
CA ASN A 73 26.97 2.08 2.91
C ASN A 73 27.11 2.33 1.42
N LYS A 74 27.28 3.57 0.98
CA LYS A 74 27.44 3.98 -0.44
C LYS A 74 26.30 3.51 -1.33
N ILE A 75 25.07 3.46 -0.80
CA ILE A 75 23.88 3.12 -1.54
C ILE A 75 23.39 4.36 -2.30
N PRO A 76 23.16 4.31 -3.62
CA PRO A 76 22.57 5.41 -4.39
C PRO A 76 21.19 5.77 -3.80
N PHE A 77 20.99 7.05 -3.45
CA PHE A 77 19.86 7.46 -2.63
C PHE A 77 19.35 8.85 -2.99
N ILE A 78 18.04 9.00 -2.96
CA ILE A 78 17.32 10.26 -3.01
C ILE A 78 16.41 10.34 -1.78
N PRO A 79 16.59 11.33 -0.88
CA PRO A 79 15.66 11.56 0.20
C PRO A 79 14.31 12.04 -0.35
N TRP A 80 13.23 11.39 0.06
CA TRP A 80 11.89 11.71 -0.38
C TRP A 80 10.83 11.20 0.59
N ASP A 81 9.89 12.07 0.94
CA ASP A 81 8.76 11.71 1.80
C ASP A 81 7.57 11.24 0.97
N PHE A 82 7.14 10.01 1.19
CA PHE A 82 5.95 9.44 0.57
C PHE A 82 4.70 9.68 1.44
N ILE A 83 4.37 10.95 1.65
CA ILE A 83 3.07 11.35 2.19
C ILE A 83 1.97 11.10 1.14
N ARG A 84 0.74 11.49 1.44
CA ARG A 84 -0.32 11.42 0.43
C ARG A 84 0.15 12.00 -0.91
N LEU A 85 -0.14 11.29 -2.00
CA LEU A 85 0.28 11.70 -3.35
C LEU A 85 -0.14 13.15 -3.65
N ASN A 86 0.76 13.92 -4.21
CA ASN A 86 0.60 15.32 -4.54
C ASN A 86 1.40 15.67 -5.81
N ASP A 87 1.38 16.94 -6.21
CA ASP A 87 2.05 17.46 -7.42
C ASP A 87 3.58 17.31 -7.42
N ARG A 88 4.21 17.14 -6.25
CA ARG A 88 5.64 16.84 -6.18
C ARG A 88 6.01 15.50 -6.82
N SER A 89 5.01 14.65 -7.16
CA SER A 89 5.25 13.42 -7.92
C SER A 89 5.90 13.70 -9.29
N LEU A 90 5.63 14.85 -9.90
CA LEU A 90 6.29 15.27 -11.13
C LEU A 90 7.75 15.65 -10.89
N GLU A 91 8.05 16.34 -9.80
CA GLU A 91 9.41 16.71 -9.41
C GLU A 91 10.33 15.49 -9.31
N ILE A 92 9.90 14.47 -8.53
CA ILE A 92 10.69 13.25 -8.37
C ILE A 92 10.75 12.44 -9.67
N ALA A 93 9.67 12.40 -10.45
CA ALA A 93 9.66 11.70 -11.73
C ALA A 93 10.65 12.28 -12.74
N GLU A 94 10.69 13.60 -12.89
CA GLU A 94 11.65 14.28 -13.78
C GLU A 94 13.10 14.12 -13.28
N ARG A 95 13.32 14.15 -11.96
CA ARG A 95 14.64 13.86 -11.38
C ARG A 95 15.10 12.45 -11.71
N LEU A 96 14.26 11.44 -11.50
CA LEU A 96 14.58 10.05 -11.83
C LEU A 96 14.80 9.84 -13.33
N LYS A 97 14.03 10.52 -14.16
CA LYS A 97 14.20 10.51 -15.61
C LYS A 97 15.54 11.11 -16.05
N ALA A 98 15.95 12.22 -15.44
CA ALA A 98 17.25 12.84 -15.68
C ALA A 98 18.42 11.93 -15.26
N GLU A 99 18.25 11.12 -14.21
CA GLU A 99 19.21 10.09 -13.79
C GLU A 99 19.24 8.88 -14.75
N GLY A 100 18.30 8.78 -15.68
CA GLY A 100 18.18 7.66 -16.62
C GLY A 100 17.49 6.43 -16.03
N VAL A 101 16.64 6.61 -15.02
CA VAL A 101 15.84 5.53 -14.45
C VAL A 101 14.77 5.09 -15.44
N ASP A 102 14.64 3.79 -15.65
CA ASP A 102 13.67 3.20 -16.57
C ASP A 102 12.31 2.96 -15.92
N VAL A 103 12.29 2.54 -14.66
CA VAL A 103 11.06 2.18 -13.96
C VAL A 103 11.19 2.37 -12.45
N ALA A 104 10.10 2.79 -11.81
CA ALA A 104 9.98 2.90 -10.37
C ALA A 104 9.16 1.74 -9.81
N ILE A 105 9.69 1.05 -8.79
CA ILE A 105 9.09 -0.13 -8.17
C ILE A 105 8.63 0.25 -6.77
N PRO A 106 7.33 0.15 -6.45
CA PRO A 106 6.83 0.39 -5.11
C PRO A 106 7.23 -0.78 -4.20
N LEU A 107 7.71 -0.48 -3.00
CA LEU A 107 8.06 -1.49 -2.00
C LEU A 107 7.01 -1.63 -0.90
N PHE A 108 6.17 -0.62 -0.75
CA PHE A 108 5.14 -0.54 0.29
C PHE A 108 3.84 -0.03 -0.30
N GLU A 109 2.76 -0.27 0.39
CA GLU A 109 1.42 0.11 -0.05
C GLU A 109 1.30 1.62 -0.29
N GLU A 110 1.91 2.45 0.57
CA GLU A 110 1.90 3.91 0.46
C GLU A 110 2.63 4.41 -0.80
N THR A 111 3.56 3.63 -1.34
CA THR A 111 4.33 4.03 -2.52
C THR A 111 3.73 3.58 -3.85
N VAL A 112 2.60 2.85 -3.82
CA VAL A 112 1.95 2.33 -5.04
C VAL A 112 1.45 3.45 -5.96
N GLU A 113 0.73 4.44 -5.43
CA GLU A 113 0.24 5.58 -6.23
C GLU A 113 1.40 6.46 -6.74
N TRP A 114 2.40 6.68 -5.89
CA TRP A 114 3.63 7.36 -6.29
C TRP A 114 4.33 6.66 -7.44
N SER A 115 4.45 5.33 -7.36
CA SER A 115 5.00 4.52 -8.45
C SER A 115 4.20 4.69 -9.74
N GLY A 116 2.87 4.68 -9.66
CA GLY A 116 2.00 4.90 -10.81
C GLY A 116 2.20 6.26 -11.46
N ALA A 117 2.26 7.33 -10.66
CA ALA A 117 2.49 8.69 -11.14
C ALA A 117 3.89 8.83 -11.77
N ILE A 118 4.94 8.37 -11.09
CA ILE A 118 6.31 8.40 -11.58
C ILE A 118 6.44 7.60 -12.88
N ASN A 119 5.93 6.38 -12.93
CA ASN A 119 6.00 5.54 -14.13
C ASN A 119 5.18 6.09 -15.30
N SER A 120 4.13 6.88 -15.04
CA SER A 120 3.44 7.60 -16.11
C SER A 120 4.37 8.54 -16.88
N VAL A 121 5.32 9.15 -16.18
CA VAL A 121 6.34 10.04 -16.79
C VAL A 121 7.47 9.23 -17.40
N LEU A 122 8.05 8.29 -16.63
CA LEU A 122 9.21 7.49 -17.07
C LEU A 122 8.90 6.68 -18.33
N LEU A 123 7.73 6.05 -18.38
CA LEU A 123 7.30 5.17 -19.47
C LEU A 123 6.47 5.90 -20.54
N ASN A 124 6.25 7.21 -20.38
CA ASN A 124 5.34 8.01 -21.22
C ASN A 124 3.97 7.33 -21.38
N ASN A 125 3.41 6.81 -20.30
CA ASN A 125 2.15 6.07 -20.29
C ASN A 125 1.23 6.51 -19.14
N PRO A 126 0.30 7.44 -19.37
CA PRO A 126 -0.57 7.99 -18.33
C PRO A 126 -1.52 6.93 -17.69
N ARG A 127 -1.68 5.76 -18.31
CA ARG A 127 -2.48 4.68 -17.73
C ARG A 127 -1.86 4.07 -16.48
N MET A 128 -0.55 4.22 -16.28
CA MET A 128 0.15 3.68 -15.11
C MET A 128 -0.41 4.22 -13.80
N TYR A 129 -0.68 5.53 -13.76
CA TYR A 129 -1.31 6.15 -12.59
C TYR A 129 -2.75 5.62 -12.36
N GLY A 130 -3.59 5.61 -13.40
CA GLY A 130 -4.95 5.10 -13.29
C GLY A 130 -5.01 3.64 -12.85
N GLN A 131 -4.03 2.82 -13.24
CA GLN A 131 -3.92 1.45 -12.78
C GLN A 131 -3.52 1.36 -11.31
N SER A 132 -2.59 2.20 -10.85
CA SER A 132 -2.12 2.17 -9.46
C SER A 132 -3.23 2.52 -8.45
N ILE A 133 -4.14 3.43 -8.80
CA ILE A 133 -5.29 3.78 -7.97
C ILE A 133 -6.18 2.55 -7.70
N LEU A 134 -6.35 1.66 -8.68
CA LEU A 134 -7.14 0.44 -8.51
C LEU A 134 -6.57 -0.51 -7.44
N PHE A 135 -5.31 -0.36 -7.06
CA PHE A 135 -4.68 -1.14 -5.99
C PHE A 135 -4.69 -0.44 -4.63
N ARG A 136 -5.17 0.82 -4.58
CA ARG A 136 -5.20 1.61 -3.34
C ARG A 136 -6.61 1.94 -2.89
N ASP A 137 -7.47 2.33 -3.80
CA ASP A 137 -8.86 2.66 -3.51
C ASP A 137 -9.69 1.37 -3.42
N LYS A 138 -10.04 0.99 -2.18
CA LYS A 138 -10.80 -0.23 -1.90
C LYS A 138 -12.20 -0.22 -2.53
N ALA A 139 -12.82 0.96 -2.67
CA ALA A 139 -14.14 1.06 -3.30
C ALA A 139 -14.05 0.84 -4.81
N LEU A 140 -13.09 1.48 -5.48
CA LEU A 140 -12.83 1.27 -6.90
C LEU A 140 -12.43 -0.19 -7.19
N MET A 141 -11.58 -0.77 -6.35
CA MET A 141 -11.17 -2.18 -6.45
C MET A 141 -12.39 -3.12 -6.39
N LYS A 142 -13.28 -2.92 -5.43
CA LYS A 142 -14.51 -3.72 -5.29
C LYS A 142 -15.47 -3.53 -6.46
N ARG A 143 -15.69 -2.29 -6.92
CA ARG A 143 -16.49 -2.00 -8.12
C ARG A 143 -15.91 -2.69 -9.35
N ARG A 144 -14.59 -2.65 -9.51
CA ARG A 144 -13.91 -3.33 -10.62
C ARG A 144 -14.07 -4.84 -10.56
N ALA A 145 -13.98 -5.43 -9.37
CA ALA A 145 -14.21 -6.86 -9.14
C ALA A 145 -15.66 -7.25 -9.52
N GLN A 146 -16.65 -6.48 -9.07
CA GLN A 146 -18.07 -6.71 -9.44
C GLN A 146 -18.30 -6.66 -10.96
N LEU A 147 -17.72 -5.65 -11.62
CA LEU A 147 -17.81 -5.52 -13.09
C LEU A 147 -17.14 -6.70 -13.82
N GLY A 148 -16.17 -7.33 -13.19
CA GLY A 148 -15.52 -8.57 -13.66
C GLY A 148 -16.26 -9.85 -13.30
N GLY A 149 -17.46 -9.77 -12.69
CA GLY A 149 -18.25 -10.93 -12.28
C GLY A 149 -17.77 -11.61 -10.99
N ILE A 150 -16.85 -10.99 -10.25
CA ILE A 150 -16.37 -11.51 -8.97
C ILE A 150 -17.37 -11.12 -7.88
N ARG A 151 -17.73 -12.09 -7.04
CA ARG A 151 -18.58 -11.82 -5.87
C ARG A 151 -17.80 -11.00 -4.85
N VAL A 152 -18.39 -9.93 -4.38
CA VAL A 152 -17.89 -9.11 -3.25
C VAL A 152 -19.03 -8.93 -2.26
N GLY A 153 -18.71 -8.70 -0.99
CA GLY A 153 -19.71 -8.34 0.01
C GLY A 153 -20.48 -7.08 -0.38
N ILE A 154 -21.61 -6.81 0.27
CA ILE A 154 -22.32 -5.54 0.11
C ILE A 154 -21.40 -4.44 0.62
N PHE A 155 -21.22 -3.38 -0.16
CA PHE A 155 -20.39 -2.25 0.26
C PHE A 155 -20.96 -0.92 -0.23
N GLU A 156 -20.62 0.15 0.47
CA GLU A 156 -20.99 1.53 0.15
C GLU A 156 -19.99 2.51 0.76
N GLU A 157 -19.83 3.66 0.15
CA GLU A 157 -19.08 4.78 0.71
C GLU A 157 -19.98 5.58 1.66
N ALA A 158 -19.53 5.83 2.87
CA ALA A 158 -20.21 6.66 3.85
C ALA A 158 -19.42 7.96 4.03
N HIS A 159 -20.07 9.08 3.76
CA HIS A 159 -19.50 10.41 3.91
C HIS A 159 -19.91 11.08 5.23
N GLU A 160 -20.93 10.53 5.86
CA GLU A 160 -21.50 11.00 7.12
C GLU A 160 -22.14 9.85 7.91
N LYS A 161 -22.47 10.10 9.16
CA LYS A 161 -23.10 9.14 10.08
C LYS A 161 -24.39 8.53 9.49
N GLU A 162 -25.22 9.34 8.90
CA GLU A 162 -26.52 8.93 8.32
C GLU A 162 -26.36 7.91 7.21
N ASP A 163 -25.27 7.96 6.47
CA ASP A 163 -24.94 6.98 5.45
C ASP A 163 -24.71 5.61 6.07
N ILE A 164 -23.97 5.54 7.18
CA ILE A 164 -23.71 4.29 7.90
C ILE A 164 -25.00 3.70 8.45
N VAL A 165 -25.87 4.52 9.02
CA VAL A 165 -27.19 4.07 9.52
C VAL A 165 -28.05 3.50 8.39
N ARG A 166 -28.06 4.15 7.22
CA ARG A 166 -28.79 3.66 6.04
C ARG A 166 -28.19 2.33 5.55
N PHE A 167 -26.86 2.26 5.49
CA PHE A 167 -26.15 1.05 5.08
C PHE A 167 -26.45 -0.13 6.00
N MET A 168 -26.36 0.05 7.31
CA MET A 168 -26.68 -0.97 8.32
C MET A 168 -28.09 -1.53 8.14
N LYS A 169 -29.09 -0.66 8.03
CA LYS A 169 -30.48 -1.07 7.79
C LYS A 169 -30.63 -1.88 6.51
N ARG A 170 -29.98 -1.46 5.43
CA ARG A 170 -30.02 -2.16 4.14
C ARG A 170 -29.35 -3.53 4.23
N VAL A 171 -28.21 -3.65 4.89
CA VAL A 171 -27.51 -4.93 5.08
C VAL A 171 -28.37 -5.88 5.88
N ASN A 172 -28.90 -5.46 7.04
CA ASN A 172 -29.74 -6.30 7.88
C ASN A 172 -30.98 -6.81 7.15
N GLN A 173 -31.67 -5.95 6.38
CA GLN A 173 -32.80 -6.34 5.55
C GLN A 173 -32.43 -7.33 4.44
N THR A 174 -31.20 -7.24 3.91
CA THR A 174 -30.71 -8.13 2.87
C THR A 174 -30.35 -9.49 3.47
N LEU A 175 -29.67 -9.51 4.62
CA LEU A 175 -29.31 -10.73 5.33
C LEU A 175 -30.55 -11.52 5.74
N LEU A 176 -31.57 -10.88 6.29
CA LEU A 176 -32.86 -11.52 6.59
C LEU A 176 -33.50 -12.21 5.39
N LYS A 177 -33.37 -11.66 4.17
CA LYS A 177 -33.89 -12.28 2.94
C LYS A 177 -33.04 -13.45 2.44
N LEU A 178 -31.79 -13.52 2.88
CA LEU A 178 -30.83 -14.54 2.45
C LEU A 178 -30.55 -15.58 3.54
N ASP A 179 -31.40 -15.64 4.57
CA ASP A 179 -31.23 -16.52 5.77
C ASP A 179 -29.87 -16.29 6.47
N GLY A 180 -29.32 -15.08 6.37
CA GLY A 180 -28.13 -14.65 7.09
C GLY A 180 -28.48 -14.11 8.48
N ASP A 181 -27.44 -13.90 9.31
CA ASP A 181 -27.61 -13.35 10.65
C ASP A 181 -27.75 -11.81 10.59
N PRO A 182 -28.92 -11.25 10.97
CA PRO A 182 -29.10 -9.80 10.98
C PRO A 182 -28.29 -9.09 12.05
N ASP A 183 -27.78 -9.82 13.05
CA ASP A 183 -26.94 -9.30 14.13
C ASP A 183 -25.44 -9.29 13.77
N ASP A 184 -25.08 -9.78 12.59
CA ASP A 184 -23.72 -9.67 12.08
C ASP A 184 -23.30 -8.19 12.00
N PRO A 185 -22.06 -7.89 12.44
CA PRO A 185 -21.56 -6.52 12.39
C PRO A 185 -21.41 -6.01 10.95
N ILE A 186 -21.48 -4.72 10.76
CA ILE A 186 -20.92 -4.08 9.58
C ILE A 186 -19.49 -3.62 9.86
N HIS A 187 -18.70 -3.46 8.81
CA HIS A 187 -17.30 -3.07 8.91
C HIS A 187 -17.08 -1.71 8.24
N GLY A 188 -16.45 -0.78 8.96
CA GLY A 188 -15.99 0.51 8.42
C GLY A 188 -14.48 0.47 8.21
N LYS A 189 -14.00 0.91 7.05
CA LYS A 189 -12.57 0.92 6.70
C LYS A 189 -12.20 2.25 6.07
N ALA A 190 -11.05 2.79 6.46
CA ALA A 190 -10.47 3.91 5.72
C ALA A 190 -10.09 3.47 4.30
N PHE A 191 -10.27 4.36 3.32
CA PHE A 191 -10.02 4.03 1.91
C PHE A 191 -8.56 3.71 1.61
N ASP A 192 -7.65 4.48 2.22
CA ASP A 192 -6.24 4.56 1.86
C ASP A 192 -5.28 4.01 2.94
N LYS A 193 -5.80 3.44 4.04
CA LYS A 193 -4.95 2.89 5.09
C LYS A 193 -4.69 1.39 4.89
N ALA A 194 -3.46 0.99 5.23
CA ALA A 194 -2.99 -0.38 5.21
C ALA A 194 -3.07 -1.03 6.61
N GLY A 195 -2.92 -2.35 6.68
CA GLY A 195 -2.71 -3.07 7.93
C GLY A 195 -3.85 -2.96 8.94
N CYS A 196 -5.10 -2.95 8.49
CA CYS A 196 -6.29 -2.78 9.33
C CYS A 196 -6.38 -1.47 10.11
N LEU A 197 -5.51 -0.51 9.84
CA LEU A 197 -5.59 0.82 10.45
C LEU A 197 -6.90 1.51 10.08
N GLY A 198 -7.62 1.99 11.11
CA GLY A 198 -8.95 2.60 10.93
C GLY A 198 -10.06 1.60 10.58
N HIS A 199 -9.84 0.28 10.77
CA HIS A 199 -10.90 -0.70 10.70
C HIS A 199 -11.77 -0.64 11.96
N ARG A 200 -13.08 -0.61 11.76
CA ARG A 200 -14.08 -0.61 12.81
C ARG A 200 -15.11 -1.68 12.56
N MET A 201 -15.47 -2.39 13.60
CA MET A 201 -16.60 -3.32 13.61
C MET A 201 -17.74 -2.63 14.33
N ILE A 202 -18.90 -2.53 13.68
CA ILE A 202 -20.05 -1.73 14.15
C ILE A 202 -21.27 -2.65 14.24
N ARG A 203 -21.83 -2.76 15.42
CA ARG A 203 -23.05 -3.56 15.70
C ARG A 203 -24.26 -2.72 16.02
N THR A 204 -24.05 -1.53 16.60
CA THR A 204 -25.13 -0.69 17.07
C THR A 204 -25.03 0.74 16.52
N VAL A 205 -26.15 1.45 16.56
CA VAL A 205 -26.20 2.86 16.12
C VAL A 205 -25.38 3.75 17.06
N GLU A 206 -25.33 3.41 18.35
CA GLU A 206 -24.57 4.15 19.36
C GLU A 206 -23.04 4.11 19.07
N GLU A 207 -22.56 3.02 18.51
CA GLU A 207 -21.15 2.90 18.10
C GLU A 207 -20.82 3.84 16.95
N ILE A 208 -21.79 4.15 16.08
CA ILE A 208 -21.62 5.10 14.96
C ILE A 208 -21.40 6.51 15.51
N ASP A 209 -22.06 6.87 16.62
CA ASP A 209 -21.94 8.18 17.24
C ASP A 209 -20.54 8.50 17.76
N ASN A 210 -19.75 7.48 17.98
CA ASN A 210 -18.36 7.59 18.44
C ASN A 210 -17.34 7.70 17.29
N ILE A 211 -17.78 7.75 16.03
CA ILE A 211 -16.87 7.90 14.88
C ILE A 211 -16.56 9.38 14.68
N PRO A 212 -15.30 9.81 14.81
CA PRO A 212 -14.90 11.18 14.58
C PRO A 212 -15.18 11.66 13.16
N ALA A 213 -15.57 12.91 12.99
CA ALA A 213 -15.91 13.48 11.68
C ALA A 213 -14.73 13.46 10.71
N GLU A 214 -13.51 13.56 11.20
CA GLU A 214 -12.28 13.52 10.41
C GLU A 214 -11.93 12.14 9.84
N GLU A 215 -12.59 11.08 10.30
CA GLU A 215 -12.38 9.72 9.76
C GLU A 215 -13.18 9.47 8.49
N TYR A 216 -14.18 10.31 8.19
CA TYR A 216 -14.93 10.20 6.94
C TYR A 216 -14.12 10.74 5.75
N PRO A 217 -14.33 10.19 4.55
CA PRO A 217 -15.24 9.11 4.21
C PRO A 217 -14.72 7.72 4.61
N LEU A 218 -15.65 6.78 4.87
CA LEU A 218 -15.38 5.38 5.17
C LEU A 218 -15.98 4.45 4.11
N LEU A 219 -15.28 3.38 3.81
CA LEU A 219 -15.85 2.25 3.08
C LEU A 219 -16.58 1.34 4.08
N MET A 220 -17.88 1.25 3.95
CA MET A 220 -18.71 0.34 4.71
C MET A 220 -18.86 -0.99 3.98
N GLU A 221 -18.75 -2.09 4.72
CA GLU A 221 -18.86 -3.46 4.18
C GLU A 221 -19.75 -4.33 5.07
N SER A 222 -20.51 -5.24 4.45
CA SER A 222 -21.18 -6.30 5.19
C SER A 222 -20.17 -7.29 5.75
N HIS A 223 -20.48 -7.93 6.86
CA HIS A 223 -19.71 -9.06 7.36
C HIS A 223 -19.65 -10.19 6.33
N LEU A 224 -18.53 -10.82 6.24
CA LEU A 224 -18.32 -12.05 5.47
C LEU A 224 -17.94 -13.15 6.46
N SER A 225 -18.86 -14.08 6.68
CA SER A 225 -18.59 -15.27 7.48
C SER A 225 -17.79 -16.30 6.67
N GLY A 226 -17.02 -17.13 7.35
CA GLY A 226 -16.26 -18.21 6.73
C GLY A 226 -14.75 -18.09 7.01
N TRP A 227 -13.99 -18.77 6.20
CA TRP A 227 -12.54 -18.85 6.34
C TRP A 227 -11.87 -17.71 5.56
N GLU A 228 -10.84 -17.09 6.14
CA GLU A 228 -10.11 -16.03 5.52
C GLU A 228 -8.80 -16.55 4.90
N PHE A 229 -8.58 -16.20 3.64
CA PHE A 229 -7.38 -16.58 2.90
C PHE A 229 -6.69 -15.34 2.33
N ALA A 230 -5.35 -15.33 2.40
CA ALA A 230 -4.54 -14.46 1.58
C ALA A 230 -4.12 -15.17 0.29
N VAL A 231 -4.23 -14.46 -0.82
CA VAL A 231 -3.74 -14.94 -2.12
C VAL A 231 -2.64 -14.01 -2.60
N GLU A 232 -1.43 -14.54 -2.70
CA GLU A 232 -0.27 -13.83 -3.23
C GLU A 232 -0.01 -14.32 -4.66
N ALA A 233 0.09 -13.43 -5.62
CA ALA A 233 0.33 -13.79 -7.00
C ALA A 233 1.34 -12.88 -7.69
N TRP A 234 2.23 -13.45 -8.45
CA TRP A 234 3.05 -12.72 -9.42
C TRP A 234 2.46 -12.88 -10.81
N ILE A 235 2.18 -11.76 -11.44
CA ILE A 235 1.55 -11.70 -12.75
C ILE A 235 2.49 -10.96 -13.70
N HIS A 236 2.76 -11.58 -14.84
CA HIS A 236 3.53 -10.98 -15.93
C HIS A 236 2.88 -11.34 -17.26
N ASP A 237 2.68 -10.35 -18.13
CA ASP A 237 1.96 -10.48 -19.40
C ASP A 237 0.61 -11.18 -19.25
N SER A 238 -0.20 -10.74 -18.29
CA SER A 238 -1.52 -11.32 -17.96
C SER A 238 -1.50 -12.81 -17.61
N LYS A 239 -0.34 -13.36 -17.28
CA LYS A 239 -0.17 -14.76 -16.85
C LYS A 239 0.33 -14.82 -15.43
N ILE A 240 -0.31 -15.65 -14.62
CA ILE A 240 0.17 -15.96 -13.28
C ILE A 240 1.47 -16.75 -13.39
N LYS A 241 2.54 -16.22 -12.82
CA LYS A 241 3.88 -16.86 -12.77
C LYS A 241 4.12 -17.57 -11.45
N PHE A 242 3.49 -17.09 -10.39
CA PHE A 242 3.55 -17.66 -9.06
C PHE A 242 2.22 -17.41 -8.37
N LEU A 243 1.75 -18.36 -7.59
CA LEU A 243 0.56 -18.26 -6.76
C LEU A 243 0.83 -18.95 -5.43
N ASN A 244 0.53 -18.26 -4.35
CA ASN A 244 0.51 -18.81 -3.01
C ASN A 244 -0.85 -18.51 -2.37
N ILE A 245 -1.40 -19.47 -1.63
CA ILE A 245 -2.63 -19.31 -0.87
C ILE A 245 -2.31 -19.69 0.58
N SER A 246 -2.55 -18.74 1.47
CA SER A 246 -2.34 -18.90 2.91
C SER A 246 -3.66 -18.70 3.64
N GLU A 247 -3.97 -19.56 4.58
CA GLU A 247 -5.11 -19.38 5.47
C GLU A 247 -4.70 -18.51 6.66
N TYR A 248 -5.54 -17.54 7.01
CA TYR A 248 -5.38 -16.81 8.25
C TYR A 248 -5.92 -17.65 9.39
N VAL A 249 -5.01 -18.15 10.24
CA VAL A 249 -5.39 -18.76 11.51
C VAL A 249 -5.53 -17.63 12.54
N THR A 250 -6.74 -17.12 12.71
CA THR A 250 -7.04 -16.19 13.81
C THR A 250 -6.97 -16.98 15.11
N LEU A 251 -5.91 -16.77 15.87
CA LEU A 251 -5.93 -17.10 17.30
C LEU A 251 -7.01 -16.22 17.92
N GLY A 252 -8.15 -16.82 18.29
CA GLY A 252 -9.37 -16.11 18.69
C GLY A 252 -9.08 -14.90 19.58
N TYR A 253 -9.67 -13.80 19.19
CA TYR A 253 -9.81 -12.60 20.00
C TYR A 253 -11.00 -12.74 20.90
#